data_88bd8bc3490478056c1b019ee619b694
#
_entry.id   88bd8bc3490478056c1b019ee619b694
#
_cell.length_a   1.000
_cell.length_b   1.000
_cell.length_c   1.000
_cell.angle_alpha   90.00
_cell.angle_beta   90.00
_cell.angle_gamma   90.00
#
_symmetry.space_group_name_H-M   'P 1'
#
loop_
_entity.id
_entity.type
_entity.pdbx_description
1 polymer ?
#
loop_
_entity_poly.entity_id
_entity_poly.type
_entity_poly.pdbx_seq_one_letter_code
_entity_poly.pdbx_strand_id
1 'polypeptide(L)'
;PRFSAPAKADEAKTMAMSHVVASYYTAASEATGNCDNYYLVVSDKTNAVFNSAEGTIVATNANVAAIDLYAPAGTGTELPEGTFKAGEGSLYYDANYSYTTKYGFTGKPGKENALTGDVTVKKGADNSYTVTFADANGVQYTYTGTLSFVDMNTGTTVYPQIPTDVNTTFTGGMAYYHGNLMESNTGNIYINLFDCDFDPETGNMKGTGFNLAICAFNRLFGDPKQATIIPGTYTVARN
;
A
#
# COMPACT_ATOMS: atom_id res chain seq x y z
N PRO A 1 47.21 34.95 5.30
CA PRO A 1 46.08 34.42 4.55
C PRO A 1 45.53 33.22 5.32
N ARG A 2 44.28 33.33 5.83
CA ARG A 2 43.58 32.20 6.42
C ARG A 2 42.92 31.47 5.25
N PHE A 3 43.31 30.22 4.99
CA PHE A 3 42.58 29.35 4.11
C PHE A 3 41.37 28.84 4.91
N SER A 4 40.18 29.25 4.53
CA SER A 4 38.96 28.59 4.98
C SER A 4 38.85 27.27 4.22
N ALA A 5 38.70 26.17 4.94
CA ALA A 5 38.39 24.89 4.31
C ALA A 5 37.09 25.03 3.51
N PRO A 6 37.00 24.40 2.33
CA PRO A 6 35.74 24.39 1.59
C PRO A 6 34.64 23.82 2.49
N ALA A 7 33.48 24.49 2.48
CA ALA A 7 32.29 24.00 3.18
C ALA A 7 32.02 22.58 2.70
N LYS A 8 31.92 21.63 3.62
CA LYS A 8 31.53 20.24 3.33
C LYS A 8 30.14 20.35 2.70
N ALA A 9 29.98 19.88 1.46
CA ALA A 9 28.67 19.78 0.85
C ALA A 9 27.78 18.95 1.80
N ASP A 10 26.61 19.48 2.18
CA ASP A 10 25.64 18.74 2.96
C ASP A 10 25.30 17.46 2.20
N GLU A 11 25.60 16.30 2.80
CA GLU A 11 25.18 15.02 2.24
C GLU A 11 23.67 15.04 2.11
N ALA A 12 23.16 14.81 0.90
CA ALA A 12 21.72 14.74 0.65
C ALA A 12 21.11 13.70 1.60
N LYS A 13 20.21 14.15 2.47
CA LYS A 13 19.50 13.24 3.38
C LYS A 13 18.54 12.43 2.54
N THR A 14 18.67 11.11 2.56
CA THR A 14 17.78 10.18 1.87
C THR A 14 16.99 9.36 2.88
N MET A 15 15.74 9.05 2.55
CA MET A 15 14.86 8.23 3.39
C MET A 15 14.13 7.20 2.51
N ALA A 16 14.27 5.92 2.85
CA ALA A 16 13.51 4.85 2.24
C ALA A 16 12.14 4.74 2.92
N MET A 17 11.10 4.66 2.09
CA MET A 17 9.73 4.38 2.49
C MET A 17 9.40 2.93 2.13
N SER A 18 8.84 2.17 3.05
CA SER A 18 8.66 0.72 2.91
C SER A 18 7.19 0.27 2.88
N HIS A 19 6.27 1.18 3.14
CA HIS A 19 4.84 0.90 3.17
C HIS A 19 4.06 1.94 2.38
N VAL A 20 2.95 1.52 1.76
CA VAL A 20 2.06 2.40 1.01
C VAL A 20 0.61 1.99 1.21
N VAL A 21 -0.25 2.98 1.33
CA VAL A 21 -1.69 2.88 1.14
C VAL A 21 -2.03 3.75 -0.06
N ALA A 22 -2.71 3.19 -1.05
CA ALA A 22 -2.99 3.88 -2.30
C ALA A 22 -4.49 3.90 -2.59
N SER A 23 -5.02 5.07 -2.93
CA SER A 23 -6.41 5.29 -3.31
C SER A 23 -6.49 5.85 -4.72
N TYR A 24 -7.49 5.39 -5.48
CA TYR A 24 -7.77 5.85 -6.82
C TYR A 24 -9.16 6.46 -6.90
N TYR A 25 -9.25 7.62 -7.56
CA TYR A 25 -10.50 8.31 -7.87
C TYR A 25 -10.57 8.55 -9.36
N THR A 26 -11.69 8.17 -10.00
CA THR A 26 -11.86 8.40 -11.43
C THR A 26 -12.17 9.87 -11.73
N ALA A 27 -11.84 10.30 -12.93
CA ALA A 27 -12.16 11.62 -13.48
C ALA A 27 -13.67 11.98 -13.47
N ALA A 28 -14.55 11.00 -13.31
CA ALA A 28 -15.99 11.25 -13.16
C ALA A 28 -16.35 11.87 -11.79
N SER A 29 -15.43 11.89 -10.84
CA SER A 29 -15.60 12.57 -9.55
C SER A 29 -15.45 14.08 -9.73
N GLU A 30 -16.41 14.87 -9.24
CA GLU A 30 -16.29 16.35 -9.25
C GLU A 30 -15.04 16.82 -8.49
N ALA A 31 -14.57 16.05 -7.51
CA ALA A 31 -13.40 16.37 -6.71
C ALA A 31 -12.07 16.31 -7.49
N THR A 32 -12.05 15.63 -8.62
CA THR A 32 -10.80 15.39 -9.37
C THR A 32 -10.59 16.33 -10.56
N GLY A 33 -11.52 17.26 -10.82
CA GLY A 33 -11.37 18.23 -11.89
C GLY A 33 -11.25 17.62 -13.31
N ASN A 34 -11.92 16.52 -13.57
CA ASN A 34 -11.83 15.73 -14.81
C ASN A 34 -10.46 15.06 -15.04
N CYS A 35 -9.73 14.77 -13.99
CA CYS A 35 -8.49 13.99 -14.01
C CYS A 35 -8.67 12.69 -13.22
N ASP A 36 -7.94 11.66 -13.58
CA ASP A 36 -7.76 10.50 -12.70
C ASP A 36 -6.80 10.90 -11.57
N ASN A 37 -7.17 10.58 -10.34
CA ASN A 37 -6.41 10.95 -9.15
C ASN A 37 -5.91 9.71 -8.41
N TYR A 38 -4.66 9.78 -7.97
CA TYR A 38 -3.97 8.72 -7.25
C TYR A 38 -3.40 9.31 -5.95
N TYR A 39 -4.06 9.01 -4.84
CA TYR A 39 -3.61 9.48 -3.54
C TYR A 39 -2.78 8.39 -2.86
N LEU A 40 -1.50 8.69 -2.64
CA LEU A 40 -0.55 7.79 -2.01
C LEU A 40 -0.22 8.26 -0.60
N VAL A 41 -0.35 7.37 0.38
CA VAL A 41 0.19 7.56 1.73
C VAL A 41 1.34 6.59 1.89
N VAL A 42 2.57 7.08 1.79
CA VAL A 42 3.78 6.25 1.96
C VAL A 42 4.42 6.50 3.32
N SER A 43 5.01 5.46 3.91
CA SER A 43 5.63 5.56 5.23
C SER A 43 6.83 4.63 5.39
N ASP A 44 7.68 4.95 6.37
CA ASP A 44 8.81 4.10 6.78
C ASP A 44 8.38 2.97 7.75
N LYS A 45 7.09 2.89 8.09
CA LYS A 45 6.49 1.88 8.97
C LYS A 45 5.18 1.36 8.39
N THR A 46 4.85 0.12 8.70
CA THR A 46 3.63 -0.55 8.24
C THR A 46 2.35 -0.13 8.98
N ASN A 47 2.45 0.77 9.95
CA ASN A 47 1.32 1.20 10.78
C ASN A 47 0.63 2.48 10.30
N ALA A 48 0.99 2.99 9.14
CA ALA A 48 0.29 4.11 8.53
C ALA A 48 -0.92 3.60 7.75
N VAL A 49 -2.09 4.18 8.03
CA VAL A 49 -3.36 3.89 7.34
C VAL A 49 -4.03 5.18 6.93
N PHE A 50 -4.80 5.12 5.86
CA PHE A 50 -5.65 6.23 5.42
C PHE A 50 -7.11 5.91 5.71
N ASN A 51 -7.72 6.72 6.57
CA ASN A 51 -9.17 6.67 6.81
C ASN A 51 -9.86 7.56 5.77
N SER A 52 -10.32 6.95 4.69
CA SER A 52 -10.94 7.66 3.56
C SER A 52 -12.28 8.33 3.93
N ALA A 53 -12.99 7.80 4.92
CA ALA A 53 -14.26 8.39 5.37
C ALA A 53 -14.07 9.74 6.07
N GLU A 54 -12.93 9.92 6.73
CA GLU A 54 -12.59 11.15 7.45
C GLU A 54 -11.51 11.97 6.73
N GLY A 55 -10.92 11.45 5.66
CA GLY A 55 -9.79 12.07 4.96
C GLY A 55 -8.53 12.19 5.83
N THR A 56 -8.37 11.31 6.83
CA THR A 56 -7.29 11.43 7.83
C THR A 56 -6.27 10.29 7.70
N ILE A 57 -5.01 10.62 8.00
CA ILE A 57 -3.95 9.63 8.11
C ILE A 57 -3.74 9.30 9.59
N VAL A 58 -3.70 8.02 9.91
CA VAL A 58 -3.37 7.51 11.25
C VAL A 58 -2.04 6.77 11.17
N ALA A 59 -1.09 7.18 11.99
CA ALA A 59 0.22 6.54 12.10
C ALA A 59 0.80 6.76 13.49
N THR A 60 1.78 5.94 13.90
CA THR A 60 2.45 6.06 15.20
C THR A 60 3.94 5.88 15.02
N ASN A 61 4.74 6.83 15.53
CA ASN A 61 6.20 6.83 15.45
C ASN A 61 6.74 6.52 14.05
N ALA A 62 6.18 7.20 13.04
CA ALA A 62 6.47 6.97 11.63
C ALA A 62 6.74 8.27 10.89
N ASN A 63 7.60 8.23 9.88
CA ASN A 63 7.68 9.26 8.86
C ASN A 63 6.67 8.90 7.77
N VAL A 64 5.86 9.86 7.37
CA VAL A 64 4.76 9.67 6.42
C VAL A 64 4.84 10.76 5.37
N ALA A 65 4.56 10.41 4.13
CA ALA A 65 4.26 11.37 3.08
C ALA A 65 2.89 11.09 2.49
N ALA A 66 2.10 12.12 2.31
CA ALA A 66 0.93 12.15 1.46
C ALA A 66 1.33 12.71 0.10
N ILE A 67 0.89 12.10 -0.98
CA ILE A 67 1.22 12.52 -2.36
C ILE A 67 -0.05 12.41 -3.18
N ASP A 68 -0.54 13.54 -3.65
CA ASP A 68 -1.79 13.67 -4.39
C ASP A 68 -1.49 13.87 -5.88
N LEU A 69 -1.51 12.77 -6.65
CA LEU A 69 -1.10 12.72 -8.05
C LEU A 69 -2.29 12.73 -8.98
N TYR A 70 -2.14 13.43 -10.11
CA TYR A 70 -3.15 13.57 -11.14
C TYR A 70 -2.63 13.18 -12.51
N ALA A 71 -3.47 12.48 -13.29
CA ALA A 71 -3.20 12.10 -14.67
C ALA A 71 -4.43 12.37 -15.54
N PRO A 72 -4.30 12.37 -16.89
CA PRO A 72 -5.43 12.56 -17.79
C PRO A 72 -6.56 11.58 -17.53
N ALA A 73 -7.80 12.02 -17.69
CA ALA A 73 -8.98 11.18 -17.60
C ALA A 73 -8.87 9.93 -18.49
N GLY A 74 -9.27 8.78 -17.96
CA GLY A 74 -9.21 7.50 -18.65
C GLY A 74 -7.85 6.80 -18.60
N THR A 75 -6.90 7.29 -17.78
CA THR A 75 -5.66 6.57 -17.48
C THR A 75 -5.93 5.25 -16.76
N GLY A 76 -7.00 5.21 -15.92
CA GLY A 76 -7.42 4.01 -15.21
C GLY A 76 -6.70 3.81 -13.88
N THR A 77 -6.86 2.62 -13.29
CA THR A 77 -6.37 2.30 -11.94
C THR A 77 -4.86 2.07 -11.84
N GLU A 78 -4.15 2.04 -12.98
CA GLU A 78 -2.68 1.92 -12.96
C GLU A 78 -2.06 3.32 -12.93
N LEU A 79 -1.23 3.59 -11.90
CA LEU A 79 -0.47 4.83 -11.83
C LEU A 79 0.49 4.91 -13.05
N PRO A 80 0.39 5.97 -13.89
CA PRO A 80 1.26 6.09 -15.06
C PRO A 80 2.70 6.40 -14.65
N GLU A 81 3.64 5.87 -15.43
CA GLU A 81 5.05 6.25 -15.33
C GLU A 81 5.25 7.69 -15.83
N GLY A 82 6.08 8.45 -15.14
CA GLY A 82 6.41 9.81 -15.57
C GLY A 82 6.90 10.72 -14.47
N THR A 83 6.99 11.99 -14.82
CA THR A 83 7.37 13.08 -13.91
C THR A 83 6.16 13.97 -13.66
N PHE A 84 5.72 13.99 -12.41
CA PHE A 84 4.61 14.81 -11.94
C PHE A 84 5.15 16.13 -11.40
N LYS A 85 4.69 17.24 -11.97
CA LYS A 85 5.10 18.58 -11.56
C LYS A 85 4.13 19.19 -10.56
N ALA A 86 4.59 20.13 -9.76
CA ALA A 86 3.69 20.86 -8.86
C ALA A 86 2.68 21.68 -9.65
N GLY A 87 1.41 21.54 -9.35
CA GLY A 87 0.31 22.39 -9.83
C GLY A 87 -0.33 21.92 -11.12
N GLU A 88 0.25 22.18 -12.30
CA GLU A 88 -0.43 21.99 -13.58
C GLU A 88 0.36 21.11 -14.55
N GLY A 89 -0.36 20.48 -15.48
CA GLY A 89 0.22 19.66 -16.54
C GLY A 89 -0.60 18.41 -16.83
N SER A 90 -0.13 17.57 -17.73
CA SER A 90 -0.73 16.26 -17.99
C SER A 90 -0.49 15.27 -16.86
N LEU A 91 0.66 15.37 -16.20
CA LEU A 91 0.97 14.68 -14.96
C LEU A 91 1.38 15.74 -13.94
N TYR A 92 0.65 15.86 -12.85
CA TYR A 92 0.94 16.84 -11.80
C TYR A 92 0.58 16.31 -10.42
N TYR A 93 1.09 16.96 -9.38
CA TYR A 93 0.64 16.73 -8.02
C TYR A 93 0.09 18.03 -7.42
N ASP A 94 -0.93 17.91 -6.57
CA ASP A 94 -1.45 19.06 -5.81
C ASP A 94 -0.53 19.33 -4.61
N ALA A 95 0.13 20.48 -4.64
CA ALA A 95 1.07 20.89 -3.62
C ALA A 95 0.38 21.20 -2.26
N ASN A 96 -0.94 21.46 -2.24
CA ASN A 96 -1.67 21.72 -1.02
C ASN A 96 -2.00 20.42 -0.25
N TYR A 97 -2.07 19.30 -0.95
CA TYR A 97 -2.37 17.98 -0.39
C TYR A 97 -1.18 17.04 -0.41
N SER A 98 0.02 17.53 -0.82
CA SER A 98 1.24 16.74 -0.90
C SER A 98 2.29 17.27 0.07
N TYR A 99 2.61 16.46 1.08
CA TYR A 99 3.50 16.86 2.17
C TYR A 99 4.18 15.66 2.84
N THR A 100 5.23 15.94 3.61
CA THR A 100 5.81 14.98 4.55
C THR A 100 5.55 15.42 5.98
N THR A 101 5.38 14.45 6.88
CA THR A 101 5.25 14.71 8.31
C THR A 101 5.78 13.55 9.12
N LYS A 102 6.12 13.80 10.38
CA LYS A 102 6.50 12.76 11.33
C LYS A 102 5.43 12.60 12.40
N TYR A 103 4.89 11.41 12.53
CA TYR A 103 4.00 11.05 13.63
C TYR A 103 4.78 10.69 14.88
N GLY A 104 4.36 11.24 16.02
CA GLY A 104 4.91 10.90 17.34
C GLY A 104 4.38 9.56 17.88
N PHE A 105 4.89 9.14 19.02
CA PHE A 105 4.44 7.93 19.73
C PHE A 105 2.96 7.97 20.15
N THR A 106 2.40 9.16 20.29
CA THR A 106 0.97 9.37 20.66
C THR A 106 0.05 9.37 19.43
N GLY A 107 0.56 9.13 18.23
CA GLY A 107 -0.21 9.19 17.00
C GLY A 107 -0.52 10.61 16.52
N LYS A 108 0.09 11.64 17.12
CA LYS A 108 -0.09 13.01 16.66
C LYS A 108 0.89 13.32 15.53
N PRO A 109 0.42 13.95 14.43
CA PRO A 109 1.31 14.43 13.38
C PRO A 109 2.14 15.61 13.89
N GLY A 110 3.38 15.67 13.43
CA GLY A 110 4.24 16.82 13.59
C GLY A 110 3.95 17.92 12.58
N LYS A 111 4.93 18.80 12.36
CA LYS A 111 4.84 19.82 11.33
C LYS A 111 4.84 19.16 9.95
N GLU A 112 3.94 19.58 9.09
CA GLU A 112 3.93 19.25 7.67
C GLU A 112 5.00 20.06 6.92
N ASN A 113 5.69 19.39 6.00
CA ASN A 113 6.66 20.00 5.13
C ASN A 113 6.21 19.76 3.68
N ALA A 114 5.98 20.82 2.94
CA ALA A 114 5.56 20.73 1.54
C ALA A 114 6.58 19.94 0.70
N LEU A 115 6.10 19.25 -0.32
CA LEU A 115 6.99 18.67 -1.32
C LEU A 115 7.63 19.78 -2.16
N THR A 116 8.82 19.49 -2.69
CA THR A 116 9.56 20.39 -3.57
C THR A 116 10.09 19.68 -4.80
N GLY A 117 10.11 20.39 -5.91
CA GLY A 117 10.53 19.80 -7.20
C GLY A 117 9.50 18.82 -7.74
N ASP A 118 9.98 17.84 -8.46
CA ASP A 118 9.15 16.89 -9.18
C ASP A 118 8.94 15.61 -8.35
N VAL A 119 7.80 14.96 -8.51
CA VAL A 119 7.57 13.58 -8.08
C VAL A 119 7.79 12.67 -9.30
N THR A 120 8.70 11.73 -9.20
CA THR A 120 9.02 10.81 -10.30
C THR A 120 8.47 9.43 -10.00
N VAL A 121 7.73 8.88 -10.95
CA VAL A 121 7.19 7.52 -10.91
C VAL A 121 7.83 6.69 -12.02
N LYS A 122 8.41 5.57 -11.68
CA LYS A 122 8.95 4.56 -12.61
C LYS A 122 8.28 3.23 -12.36
N LYS A 123 7.90 2.55 -13.45
CA LYS A 123 7.46 1.15 -13.39
C LYS A 123 8.67 0.24 -13.59
N GLY A 124 8.79 -0.76 -12.74
CA GLY A 124 9.75 -1.85 -12.89
C GLY A 124 9.10 -3.08 -13.51
N ALA A 125 9.88 -4.16 -13.62
CA ALA A 125 9.33 -5.48 -13.88
C ALA A 125 8.38 -5.87 -12.73
N ASP A 126 7.47 -6.82 -12.99
CA ASP A 126 6.58 -7.41 -11.97
C ASP A 126 5.63 -6.42 -11.26
N ASN A 127 5.16 -5.40 -12.00
CA ASN A 127 4.28 -4.35 -11.47
C ASN A 127 4.84 -3.61 -10.24
N SER A 128 6.14 -3.63 -10.04
CA SER A 128 6.78 -2.80 -9.04
C SER A 128 6.84 -1.34 -9.49
N TYR A 129 6.83 -0.44 -8.51
CA TYR A 129 6.95 0.99 -8.71
C TYR A 129 8.09 1.54 -7.89
N THR A 130 8.77 2.54 -8.44
CA THR A 130 9.66 3.41 -7.68
C THR A 130 9.11 4.82 -7.74
N VAL A 131 8.75 5.37 -6.58
CA VAL A 131 8.27 6.75 -6.43
C VAL A 131 9.31 7.54 -5.67
N THR A 132 9.83 8.60 -6.28
CA THR A 132 10.87 9.46 -5.69
C THR A 132 10.38 10.90 -5.61
N PHE A 133 10.59 11.54 -4.47
CA PHE A 133 10.17 12.92 -4.20
C PHE A 133 11.07 13.56 -3.12
N ALA A 134 11.01 14.87 -2.97
CA ALA A 134 11.74 15.59 -1.93
C ALA A 134 10.83 16.57 -1.19
N ASP A 135 11.18 16.91 0.05
CA ASP A 135 10.49 17.92 0.84
C ASP A 135 11.28 19.24 0.97
N ALA A 136 10.64 20.24 1.54
CA ALA A 136 11.21 21.56 1.74
C ALA A 136 12.41 21.60 2.71
N ASN A 137 12.70 20.50 3.43
CA ASN A 137 13.90 20.36 4.25
C ASN A 137 15.06 19.74 3.47
N GLY A 138 14.92 19.47 2.17
CA GLY A 138 15.92 18.85 1.33
C GLY A 138 16.12 17.36 1.59
N VAL A 139 15.15 16.70 2.23
CA VAL A 139 15.16 15.25 2.39
C VAL A 139 14.58 14.63 1.13
N GLN A 140 15.27 13.68 0.55
CA GLN A 140 14.82 12.91 -0.59
C GLN A 140 14.26 11.57 -0.13
N TYR A 141 13.06 11.24 -0.58
CA TYR A 141 12.33 10.04 -0.22
C TYR A 141 12.22 9.11 -1.43
N THR A 142 12.26 7.82 -1.17
CA THR A 142 12.05 6.82 -2.21
C THR A 142 11.20 5.68 -1.65
N TYR A 143 10.09 5.41 -2.32
CA TYR A 143 9.32 4.18 -2.15
C TYR A 143 9.64 3.24 -3.31
N THR A 144 9.86 1.97 -3.02
CA THR A 144 9.98 0.91 -4.03
C THR A 144 9.15 -0.28 -3.59
N GLY A 145 8.20 -0.69 -4.42
CA GLY A 145 7.29 -1.80 -4.13
C GLY A 145 6.09 -1.84 -5.06
N THR A 146 5.17 -2.75 -4.80
CA THR A 146 3.91 -2.84 -5.54
C THR A 146 2.91 -1.79 -5.05
N LEU A 147 2.06 -1.29 -5.95
CA LEU A 147 0.93 -0.43 -5.61
C LEU A 147 -0.37 -1.19 -5.82
N SER A 148 -1.18 -1.25 -4.77
CA SER A 148 -2.55 -1.78 -4.83
C SER A 148 -3.49 -0.65 -4.46
N PHE A 149 -4.31 -0.24 -5.42
CA PHE A 149 -5.22 0.88 -5.24
C PHE A 149 -6.57 0.42 -4.70
N VAL A 150 -7.09 1.14 -3.70
CA VAL A 150 -8.52 1.09 -3.37
C VAL A 150 -9.22 1.99 -4.36
N ASP A 151 -10.13 1.43 -5.15
CA ASP A 151 -11.01 2.22 -6.02
C ASP A 151 -12.08 2.89 -5.15
N MET A 152 -11.92 4.18 -4.93
CA MET A 152 -12.78 4.96 -4.03
C MET A 152 -14.19 5.17 -4.62
N ASN A 153 -14.38 4.94 -5.90
CA ASN A 153 -15.71 5.05 -6.54
C ASN A 153 -16.57 3.81 -6.26
N THR A 154 -15.93 2.66 -6.12
CA THR A 154 -16.61 1.37 -5.90
C THR A 154 -16.35 0.80 -4.51
N GLY A 155 -15.38 1.35 -3.77
CA GLY A 155 -14.87 0.79 -2.51
C GLY A 155 -14.11 -0.54 -2.69
N THR A 156 -13.78 -0.89 -3.93
CA THR A 156 -13.11 -2.15 -4.25
C THR A 156 -11.60 -1.94 -4.31
N THR A 157 -10.85 -2.77 -3.62
CA THR A 157 -9.39 -2.79 -3.77
C THR A 157 -9.02 -3.38 -5.12
N VAL A 158 -8.29 -2.62 -5.93
CA VAL A 158 -7.75 -3.10 -7.21
C VAL A 158 -6.34 -3.63 -6.94
N TYR A 159 -6.19 -4.94 -7.05
CA TYR A 159 -4.88 -5.58 -6.91
C TYR A 159 -4.15 -5.56 -8.25
N PRO A 160 -2.81 -5.35 -8.25
CA PRO A 160 -2.02 -5.49 -9.46
C PRO A 160 -2.23 -6.90 -10.05
N GLN A 161 -2.35 -6.96 -11.39
CA GLN A 161 -2.42 -8.25 -12.07
C GLN A 161 -1.09 -8.98 -11.85
N ILE A 162 -1.14 -10.22 -11.41
CA ILE A 162 0.03 -11.09 -11.37
C ILE A 162 0.32 -11.48 -12.82
N PRO A 163 1.44 -10.99 -13.42
CA PRO A 163 1.64 -11.08 -14.87
C PRO A 163 1.99 -12.49 -15.35
N THR A 164 2.35 -13.38 -14.44
CA THR A 164 2.78 -14.76 -14.73
C THR A 164 2.34 -15.72 -13.63
N ASP A 165 2.39 -17.00 -13.92
CA ASP A 165 2.19 -18.03 -12.91
C ASP A 165 3.20 -17.87 -11.76
N VAL A 166 2.70 -17.82 -10.54
CA VAL A 166 3.53 -17.79 -9.34
C VAL A 166 3.97 -19.22 -9.03
N ASN A 167 5.27 -19.45 -9.03
CA ASN A 167 5.87 -20.70 -8.60
C ASN A 167 6.73 -20.45 -7.36
N THR A 168 6.15 -20.70 -6.20
CA THR A 168 6.83 -20.49 -4.91
C THR A 168 6.61 -21.68 -3.98
N THR A 169 7.46 -21.81 -2.97
CA THR A 169 7.30 -22.78 -1.89
C THR A 169 6.90 -22.05 -0.62
N PHE A 170 5.70 -22.29 -0.15
CA PHE A 170 5.25 -21.75 1.13
C PHE A 170 6.00 -22.42 2.27
N THR A 171 6.55 -21.64 3.17
CA THR A 171 7.34 -22.07 4.33
C THR A 171 6.55 -22.02 5.61
N GLY A 172 5.41 -21.33 5.61
CA GLY A 172 4.51 -21.20 6.75
C GLY A 172 3.05 -21.34 6.35
N GLY A 173 2.22 -21.60 7.35
CA GLY A 173 0.79 -21.66 7.16
C GLY A 173 0.03 -21.64 8.48
N MET A 174 -1.20 -21.15 8.44
CA MET A 174 -2.15 -21.21 9.54
C MET A 174 -3.55 -21.53 9.02
N ALA A 175 -4.35 -22.14 9.84
CA ALA A 175 -5.72 -22.42 9.52
C ALA A 175 -6.65 -22.11 10.71
N TYR A 176 -7.79 -21.52 10.41
CA TYR A 176 -8.84 -21.23 11.39
C TYR A 176 -10.14 -21.91 10.98
N TYR A 177 -10.79 -22.58 11.94
CA TYR A 177 -12.10 -23.14 11.73
C TYR A 177 -13.15 -22.17 12.30
N HIS A 178 -14.00 -21.65 11.42
CA HIS A 178 -15.05 -20.70 11.75
C HIS A 178 -16.43 -21.34 11.94
N GLY A 179 -16.54 -22.66 11.81
CA GLY A 179 -17.82 -23.37 11.92
C GLY A 179 -18.80 -22.96 10.81
N ASN A 180 -20.06 -22.82 11.14
CA ASN A 180 -21.13 -22.46 10.20
C ASN A 180 -21.24 -20.94 9.99
N LEU A 181 -20.11 -20.26 9.74
CA LEU A 181 -20.05 -18.80 9.63
C LEU A 181 -20.99 -18.24 8.55
N MET A 182 -21.16 -18.96 7.44
CA MET A 182 -21.98 -18.53 6.30
C MET A 182 -23.42 -19.07 6.35
N GLU A 183 -23.84 -19.66 7.49
CA GLU A 183 -25.17 -20.25 7.68
C GLU A 183 -25.58 -21.28 6.59
N SER A 184 -24.59 -21.82 5.88
CA SER A 184 -24.78 -22.78 4.79
C SER A 184 -24.80 -24.24 5.25
N ASN A 185 -24.78 -24.48 6.56
CA ASN A 185 -24.67 -25.78 7.21
C ASN A 185 -23.39 -26.55 6.82
N THR A 186 -22.35 -25.79 6.46
CA THR A 186 -21.01 -26.29 6.16
C THR A 186 -20.00 -25.70 7.13
N GLY A 187 -18.90 -26.43 7.36
CA GLY A 187 -17.77 -25.94 8.14
C GLY A 187 -16.88 -25.07 7.26
N ASN A 188 -16.68 -23.81 7.65
CA ASN A 188 -15.76 -22.91 7.01
C ASN A 188 -14.35 -23.04 7.62
N ILE A 189 -13.35 -23.26 6.80
CA ILE A 189 -11.93 -23.26 7.16
C ILE A 189 -11.23 -22.18 6.35
N TYR A 190 -10.63 -21.24 7.04
CA TYR A 190 -9.79 -20.21 6.46
C TYR A 190 -8.32 -20.61 6.58
N ILE A 191 -7.62 -20.72 5.47
CA ILE A 191 -6.23 -21.18 5.38
C ILE A 191 -5.40 -20.06 4.79
N ASN A 192 -4.32 -19.69 5.47
CA ASN A 192 -3.27 -18.84 4.93
C ASN A 192 -1.99 -19.66 4.77
N LEU A 193 -1.42 -19.64 3.57
CA LEU A 193 -0.10 -20.15 3.27
C LEU A 193 0.80 -18.98 2.88
N PHE A 194 2.03 -18.94 3.38
CA PHE A 194 2.93 -17.81 3.14
C PHE A 194 4.39 -18.25 3.06
N ASP A 195 5.19 -17.44 2.38
CA ASP A 195 6.66 -17.56 2.30
C ASP A 195 7.38 -16.31 2.82
N CYS A 196 6.65 -15.40 3.48
CA CYS A 196 7.18 -14.24 4.19
C CYS A 196 7.29 -14.52 5.70
N ASP A 197 7.91 -13.60 6.44
CA ASP A 197 7.96 -13.68 7.90
C ASP A 197 6.57 -13.48 8.50
N PHE A 198 6.30 -14.22 9.57
CA PHE A 198 5.05 -14.15 10.32
C PHE A 198 5.33 -13.82 11.79
N ASP A 199 4.61 -12.85 12.32
CA ASP A 199 4.64 -12.49 13.72
C ASP A 199 3.51 -13.19 14.47
N PRO A 200 3.79 -14.22 15.26
CA PRO A 200 2.76 -14.98 15.96
C PRO A 200 2.08 -14.19 17.10
N GLU A 201 2.71 -13.12 17.60
CA GLU A 201 2.15 -12.31 18.69
C GLU A 201 1.09 -11.34 18.17
N THR A 202 1.30 -10.78 16.97
CA THR A 202 0.38 -9.82 16.37
C THR A 202 -0.52 -10.42 15.29
N GLY A 203 -0.19 -11.63 14.80
CA GLY A 203 -0.88 -12.26 13.68
C GLY A 203 -0.56 -11.63 12.32
N ASN A 204 0.43 -10.74 12.25
CA ASN A 204 0.77 -10.00 11.05
C ASN A 204 1.89 -10.68 10.24
N MET A 205 1.77 -10.57 8.92
CA MET A 205 2.85 -10.94 8.01
C MET A 205 3.82 -9.77 7.87
N LYS A 206 5.11 -10.09 7.73
CA LYS A 206 6.20 -9.12 7.60
C LYS A 206 7.08 -9.46 6.40
N GLY A 207 7.76 -8.44 5.88
CA GLY A 207 8.71 -8.61 4.77
C GLY A 207 8.04 -8.70 3.41
N THR A 208 8.76 -9.32 2.47
CA THR A 208 8.33 -9.52 1.08
C THR A 208 8.07 -11.01 0.85
N GLY A 209 7.02 -11.35 0.13
CA GLY A 209 6.69 -12.73 -0.18
C GLY A 209 5.26 -12.85 -0.68
N PHE A 210 4.84 -14.08 -0.89
CA PHE A 210 3.47 -14.40 -1.29
C PHE A 210 2.66 -14.89 -0.10
N ASN A 211 1.40 -14.51 -0.10
CA ASN A 211 0.39 -15.05 0.79
C ASN A 211 -0.78 -15.58 -0.06
N LEU A 212 -1.12 -16.83 0.15
CA LEU A 212 -2.29 -17.46 -0.45
C LEU A 212 -3.35 -17.67 0.63
N ALA A 213 -4.45 -16.93 0.54
CA ALA A 213 -5.61 -17.10 1.40
C ALA A 213 -6.65 -17.97 0.71
N ILE A 214 -7.07 -19.04 1.36
CA ILE A 214 -8.07 -20.00 0.87
C ILE A 214 -9.21 -20.05 1.87
N CYS A 215 -10.42 -19.77 1.42
CA CYS A 215 -11.65 -19.99 2.18
C CYS A 215 -12.26 -21.32 1.68
N ALA A 216 -12.09 -22.38 2.45
CA ALA A 216 -12.58 -23.71 2.11
C ALA A 216 -13.82 -24.08 2.92
N PHE A 217 -14.71 -24.84 2.28
CA PHE A 217 -15.92 -25.35 2.91
C PHE A 217 -15.92 -26.86 2.87
N ASN A 218 -16.20 -27.48 4.00
CA ASN A 218 -16.39 -28.92 4.13
C ASN A 218 -17.54 -29.25 5.11
N ARG A 219 -17.58 -30.45 5.64
CA ARG A 219 -18.60 -30.81 6.62
C ARG A 219 -18.47 -29.94 7.89
N LEU A 220 -19.60 -29.69 8.54
CA LEU A 220 -19.63 -29.07 9.85
C LEU A 220 -19.10 -30.06 10.91
N PHE A 221 -18.14 -29.63 11.73
CA PHE A 221 -17.65 -30.39 12.86
C PHE A 221 -18.41 -29.97 14.12
N GLY A 222 -18.88 -30.94 14.88
CA GLY A 222 -19.60 -30.67 16.15
C GLY A 222 -18.70 -30.13 17.26
N ASP A 223 -17.42 -30.52 17.25
CA ASP A 223 -16.39 -30.00 18.15
C ASP A 223 -15.33 -29.26 17.30
N PRO A 224 -15.15 -27.95 17.48
CA PRO A 224 -14.13 -27.18 16.76
C PRO A 224 -12.70 -27.71 16.92
N LYS A 225 -12.40 -28.33 18.06
CA LYS A 225 -11.08 -28.94 18.33
C LYS A 225 -10.80 -30.18 17.49
N GLN A 226 -11.83 -30.76 16.93
CA GLN A 226 -11.74 -31.93 16.02
C GLN A 226 -11.76 -31.50 14.55
N ALA A 227 -11.85 -30.20 14.28
CA ALA A 227 -11.85 -29.69 12.90
C ALA A 227 -10.52 -30.00 12.21
N THR A 228 -10.61 -30.51 11.01
CA THR A 228 -9.44 -30.80 10.16
C THR A 228 -9.76 -30.51 8.72
N ILE A 229 -8.73 -30.24 7.93
CA ILE A 229 -8.86 -30.16 6.47
C ILE A 229 -9.08 -31.58 5.95
N ILE A 230 -10.23 -31.80 5.33
CA ILE A 230 -10.55 -33.10 4.75
C ILE A 230 -9.80 -33.24 3.43
N PRO A 231 -8.97 -34.28 3.24
CA PRO A 231 -8.31 -34.50 1.97
C PRO A 231 -9.32 -34.64 0.82
N GLY A 232 -9.04 -33.98 -0.29
CA GLY A 232 -9.92 -34.01 -1.46
C GLY A 232 -9.64 -32.88 -2.44
N THR A 233 -10.48 -32.79 -3.45
CA THR A 233 -10.45 -31.70 -4.43
C THR A 233 -11.50 -30.66 -4.02
N TYR A 234 -11.06 -29.43 -3.89
CA TYR A 234 -11.92 -28.28 -3.63
C TYR A 234 -12.07 -27.48 -4.93
N THR A 235 -13.30 -27.30 -5.38
CA THR A 235 -13.57 -26.52 -6.60
C THR A 235 -13.80 -25.06 -6.22
N VAL A 236 -13.27 -24.15 -7.03
CA VAL A 236 -13.50 -22.70 -6.84
C VAL A 236 -14.97 -22.41 -7.16
N ALA A 237 -15.70 -21.87 -6.16
CA ALA A 237 -17.02 -21.32 -6.41
C ALA A 237 -16.84 -20.01 -7.21
N ARG A 238 -17.47 -19.92 -8.37
CA ARG A 238 -17.57 -18.68 -9.13
C ARG A 238 -18.95 -18.08 -8.83
N ASN A 239 -18.96 -16.89 -8.26
CA ASN A 239 -20.17 -16.08 -8.12
C ASN A 239 -20.51 -15.43 -9.46
#